data_5ea772909548222d4605d49d57c940f2
#
_entry.id   5ea772909548222d4605d49d57c940f2
#
_cell.length_a   1.000
_cell.length_b   1.000
_cell.length_c   1.000
_cell.angle_alpha   90.00
_cell.angle_beta   90.00
_cell.angle_gamma   90.00
#
_symmetry.space_group_name_H-M   'P 1'
#
loop_
_entity.id
_entity.type
_entity.pdbx_description
1 polymer ?
#
loop_
_entity_poly.entity_id
_entity_poly.type
_entity_poly.pdbx_seq_one_letter_code
_entity_poly.pdbx_strand_id
1 'polypeptide(L)'
;MLACGAASAHWYVAPTGNDANNGSKRKPLKTIAAALQRVNPGDTVFLREGSYGEFVVPTRSGKPGKMITLKSYPGEIAKIDGSDLYIKGWGNALVQVNNIDYMQFENLHICHAHDSENNTDPEGIYITGTSGNITFRGCKVYDIKNDCPLVDAKGDWRSAHAILVLGTDDNTPIRNLLIEKCEIFEIHSGTSEAFTLAGNVVDFTIQDNEVHDVENIGIIIAGGDNLNPKGDISVNYARNGVVRRNKVYRCTHEKSQDYWSQSVSNGGAIGIYLCGNGNTIVEQNEVFECDRGIGLCSESYKLQTKDCIVRDNFVYNNFRTGIYMGAYLGFDGLSTKNCYVVNNTLFNNNLKGGQLDGTNNYLKVNDRDNSSEGEIRLSELCEENVIANNIIYAVSDRDIFIRKYTTSGKNNYIGGNIYFSPTKKNHKWMWDGKEYTDFSAWQAVSGDKTSVFDVDPLLKSTQLQQPDLHLKSSSPAIGTGLIFQGYVRGMFDVDGDKRCDNHRINIGADQ
;
A
#
# COMPACT_ATOMS: atom_id res chain seq x y z
N MET A 1 17.73 39.58 -26.00
CA MET A 1 16.57 39.95 -25.21
C MET A 1 16.44 38.91 -24.10
N LEU A 2 16.81 39.26 -22.87
CA LEU A 2 16.53 38.45 -21.69
C LEU A 2 14.99 38.47 -21.48
N ALA A 3 14.33 37.37 -21.70
CA ALA A 3 12.92 37.24 -21.35
C ALA A 3 12.82 37.41 -19.83
N CYS A 4 12.30 38.56 -19.40
CA CYS A 4 11.92 38.79 -18.02
C CYS A 4 10.83 37.75 -17.68
N GLY A 5 11.22 36.66 -17.01
CA GLY A 5 10.26 35.65 -16.56
C GLY A 5 9.25 36.35 -15.65
N ALA A 6 7.97 36.30 -16.00
CA ALA A 6 6.91 36.80 -15.13
C ALA A 6 7.09 36.23 -13.74
N ALA A 7 7.03 37.09 -12.71
CA ALA A 7 7.04 36.66 -11.32
C ALA A 7 5.82 35.74 -11.06
N SER A 8 6.00 34.69 -10.23
CA SER A 8 4.90 33.79 -9.84
C SER A 8 3.78 34.59 -9.19
N ALA A 9 2.54 34.41 -9.63
CA ALA A 9 1.38 35.05 -9.04
C ALA A 9 0.80 34.23 -7.88
N HIS A 10 0.20 34.95 -6.94
CA HIS A 10 -0.60 34.35 -5.87
C HIS A 10 -2.07 34.68 -6.08
N TRP A 11 -2.88 33.63 -6.20
CA TRP A 11 -4.30 33.70 -6.32
C TRP A 11 -4.95 33.30 -5.00
N TYR A 12 -5.99 34.00 -4.59
CA TYR A 12 -6.72 33.69 -3.35
C TYR A 12 -8.16 33.34 -3.68
N VAL A 13 -8.64 32.25 -3.10
CA VAL A 13 -10.02 31.77 -3.21
C VAL A 13 -10.61 31.69 -1.82
N ALA A 14 -11.83 32.13 -1.64
CA ALA A 14 -12.56 32.05 -0.37
C ALA A 14 -14.05 31.73 -0.64
N PRO A 15 -14.75 30.94 0.20
CA PRO A 15 -16.17 30.68 0.01
C PRO A 15 -17.03 31.95 -0.04
N THR A 16 -16.59 33.01 0.64
CA THR A 16 -17.24 34.34 0.66
C THR A 16 -16.73 35.26 -0.46
N GLY A 17 -15.90 34.77 -1.38
CA GLY A 17 -15.34 35.55 -2.47
C GLY A 17 -16.31 35.80 -3.61
N ASN A 18 -15.78 36.36 -4.71
CA ASN A 18 -16.59 36.61 -5.93
C ASN A 18 -15.67 36.42 -7.15
N ASP A 19 -16.07 35.62 -8.14
CA ASP A 19 -15.27 35.34 -9.33
C ASP A 19 -15.08 36.54 -10.26
N ALA A 20 -15.82 37.61 -10.07
CA ALA A 20 -15.57 38.91 -10.71
C ALA A 20 -14.37 39.66 -10.08
N ASN A 21 -13.87 39.22 -8.94
CA ASN A 21 -12.71 39.82 -8.27
C ASN A 21 -11.40 39.49 -9.02
N ASN A 22 -10.33 40.19 -8.66
CA ASN A 22 -9.00 40.01 -9.26
C ASN A 22 -8.17 38.88 -8.62
N GLY A 23 -8.72 38.16 -7.64
CA GLY A 23 -8.05 37.05 -6.97
C GLY A 23 -6.95 37.46 -6.00
N SER A 24 -6.85 38.73 -5.61
CA SER A 24 -5.93 39.17 -4.56
C SER A 24 -6.43 38.78 -3.16
N LYS A 25 -5.56 38.77 -2.15
CA LYS A 25 -5.89 38.44 -0.76
C LYS A 25 -7.07 39.25 -0.21
N ARG A 26 -7.23 40.51 -0.62
CA ARG A 26 -8.33 41.40 -0.20
C ARG A 26 -9.61 41.23 -1.04
N LYS A 27 -9.47 40.74 -2.27
CA LYS A 27 -10.57 40.51 -3.20
C LYS A 27 -10.45 39.10 -3.78
N PRO A 28 -10.69 38.05 -2.96
CA PRO A 28 -10.54 36.67 -3.37
C PRO A 28 -11.59 36.27 -4.41
N LEU A 29 -11.28 35.29 -5.23
CA LEU A 29 -12.24 34.57 -6.06
C LEU A 29 -13.16 33.72 -5.16
N LYS A 30 -14.28 33.31 -5.69
CA LYS A 30 -15.21 32.43 -4.97
C LYS A 30 -14.88 30.96 -5.22
N THR A 31 -14.57 30.59 -6.47
CA THR A 31 -14.40 29.19 -6.87
C THR A 31 -12.94 28.85 -7.21
N ILE A 32 -12.59 27.61 -6.91
CA ILE A 32 -11.29 27.04 -7.30
C ILE A 32 -11.18 27.00 -8.83
N ALA A 33 -12.27 26.64 -9.51
CA ALA A 33 -12.34 26.61 -10.97
C ALA A 33 -11.95 27.96 -11.59
N ALA A 34 -12.45 29.08 -11.06
CA ALA A 34 -12.11 30.41 -11.57
C ALA A 34 -10.60 30.75 -11.37
N ALA A 35 -9.99 30.26 -10.31
CA ALA A 35 -8.54 30.40 -10.10
C ALA A 35 -7.74 29.56 -11.08
N LEU A 36 -8.09 28.27 -11.24
CA LEU A 36 -7.39 27.33 -12.11
C LEU A 36 -7.41 27.75 -13.59
N GLN A 37 -8.44 28.49 -14.03
CA GLN A 37 -8.48 29.07 -15.37
C GLN A 37 -7.47 30.20 -15.57
N ARG A 38 -6.99 30.83 -14.50
CA ARG A 38 -6.11 32.03 -14.55
C ARG A 38 -4.65 31.73 -14.27
N VAL A 39 -4.33 30.59 -13.67
CA VAL A 39 -2.95 30.24 -13.28
C VAL A 39 -2.03 30.08 -14.46
N ASN A 40 -0.77 30.40 -14.25
CA ASN A 40 0.35 30.12 -15.14
C ASN A 40 1.40 29.27 -14.44
N PRO A 41 2.32 28.63 -15.16
CA PRO A 41 3.41 27.85 -14.55
C PRO A 41 4.17 28.64 -13.48
N GLY A 42 4.21 28.11 -12.26
CA GLY A 42 4.83 28.71 -11.09
C GLY A 42 3.86 29.45 -10.16
N ASP A 43 2.60 29.61 -10.52
CA ASP A 43 1.61 30.28 -9.69
C ASP A 43 1.15 29.41 -8.52
N THR A 44 0.71 30.07 -7.45
CA THR A 44 0.11 29.43 -6.27
C THR A 44 -1.32 29.91 -6.04
N VAL A 45 -2.24 28.96 -5.88
CA VAL A 45 -3.63 29.23 -5.48
C VAL A 45 -3.76 28.90 -3.99
N PHE A 46 -4.08 29.90 -3.20
CA PHE A 46 -4.37 29.76 -1.77
C PHE A 46 -5.86 29.67 -1.53
N LEU A 47 -6.29 28.57 -0.94
CA LEU A 47 -7.65 28.37 -0.49
C LEU A 47 -7.77 28.85 0.95
N ARG A 48 -8.67 29.77 1.22
CA ARG A 48 -8.99 30.24 2.57
C ARG A 48 -9.87 29.21 3.28
N GLU A 49 -9.94 29.30 4.59
CA GLU A 49 -10.74 28.40 5.41
C GLU A 49 -12.18 28.29 4.92
N GLY A 50 -12.68 27.05 4.88
CA GLY A 50 -14.06 26.70 4.58
C GLY A 50 -14.22 25.52 3.66
N SER A 51 -15.48 25.19 3.32
CA SER A 51 -15.83 24.10 2.42
C SER A 51 -16.08 24.62 1.01
N TYR A 52 -15.54 23.89 0.03
CA TYR A 52 -15.69 24.14 -1.40
C TYR A 52 -16.41 22.95 -2.02
N GLY A 53 -17.72 23.13 -2.28
CA GLY A 53 -18.59 22.13 -2.92
C GLY A 53 -18.43 22.17 -4.43
N GLU A 54 -17.27 21.87 -4.94
CA GLU A 54 -16.98 21.85 -6.38
C GLU A 54 -15.93 20.80 -6.74
N PHE A 55 -15.99 20.29 -7.96
CA PHE A 55 -14.95 19.45 -8.51
C PHE A 55 -13.70 20.27 -8.86
N VAL A 56 -12.54 19.78 -8.45
CA VAL A 56 -11.25 20.41 -8.76
C VAL A 56 -10.68 19.73 -10.00
N VAL A 57 -10.79 20.41 -11.15
CA VAL A 57 -10.35 19.92 -12.46
C VAL A 57 -9.33 20.87 -13.07
N PRO A 58 -8.03 20.65 -12.84
CA PRO A 58 -7.00 21.45 -13.48
C PRO A 58 -7.05 21.34 -15.01
N THR A 59 -6.87 22.47 -15.70
CA THR A 59 -6.86 22.53 -17.15
C THR A 59 -5.53 23.01 -17.73
N ARG A 60 -4.58 23.34 -16.86
CA ARG A 60 -3.26 23.84 -17.22
C ARG A 60 -2.18 23.13 -16.46
N SER A 61 -1.11 22.81 -17.15
CA SER A 61 0.11 22.24 -16.59
C SER A 61 1.10 23.32 -16.15
N GLY A 62 1.88 23.01 -15.12
CA GLY A 62 3.09 23.73 -14.80
C GLY A 62 4.21 23.43 -15.81
N LYS A 63 5.47 23.68 -15.41
CA LYS A 63 6.68 23.38 -16.19
C LYS A 63 7.81 22.95 -15.25
N PRO A 64 8.89 22.36 -15.75
CA PRO A 64 10.07 22.07 -14.94
C PRO A 64 10.52 23.28 -14.12
N GLY A 65 10.63 23.11 -12.80
CA GLY A 65 10.98 24.17 -11.84
C GLY A 65 9.90 25.25 -11.63
N LYS A 66 8.70 25.10 -12.21
CA LYS A 66 7.57 26.03 -12.11
C LYS A 66 6.25 25.27 -11.98
N MET A 67 6.10 24.53 -10.87
CA MET A 67 4.85 23.84 -10.56
C MET A 67 3.71 24.83 -10.33
N ILE A 68 2.51 24.46 -10.72
CA ILE A 68 1.29 25.11 -10.25
C ILE A 68 0.94 24.48 -8.90
N THR A 69 0.72 25.31 -7.88
CA THR A 69 0.40 24.82 -6.54
C THR A 69 -1.00 25.22 -6.12
N LEU A 70 -1.80 24.27 -5.71
CA LEU A 70 -3.11 24.48 -5.04
C LEU A 70 -2.96 24.08 -3.58
N LYS A 71 -3.23 24.97 -2.64
CA LYS A 71 -3.00 24.69 -1.23
C LYS A 71 -3.89 25.47 -0.28
N SER A 72 -4.11 24.94 0.92
CA SER A 72 -4.68 25.70 2.01
C SER A 72 -3.81 26.91 2.37
N TYR A 73 -4.45 28.01 2.74
CA TYR A 73 -3.71 29.16 3.28
C TYR A 73 -3.05 28.75 4.62
N PRO A 74 -1.82 29.16 4.90
CA PRO A 74 -1.11 28.73 6.12
C PRO A 74 -1.92 28.95 7.40
N GLY A 75 -2.11 27.87 8.16
CA GLY A 75 -2.88 27.86 9.41
C GLY A 75 -4.39 27.77 9.23
N GLU A 76 -4.89 27.65 8.00
CA GLU A 76 -6.31 27.51 7.68
C GLU A 76 -6.62 26.12 7.10
N ILE A 77 -7.86 25.65 7.26
CA ILE A 77 -8.33 24.36 6.74
C ILE A 77 -9.28 24.64 5.56
N ALA A 78 -8.87 24.25 4.36
CA ALA A 78 -9.73 24.26 3.19
C ALA A 78 -10.18 22.82 2.87
N LYS A 79 -11.50 22.62 2.73
CA LYS A 79 -12.09 21.33 2.42
C LYS A 79 -12.66 21.32 1.01
N ILE A 80 -12.23 20.39 0.19
CA ILE A 80 -12.92 20.01 -1.05
C ILE A 80 -13.96 18.99 -0.61
N ASP A 81 -15.21 19.40 -0.58
CA ASP A 81 -16.30 18.74 0.13
C ASP A 81 -17.34 18.22 -0.87
N GLY A 82 -17.49 16.91 -0.92
CA GLY A 82 -18.42 16.24 -1.82
C GLY A 82 -19.86 16.12 -1.32
N SER A 83 -20.17 16.58 -0.10
CA SER A 83 -21.48 16.34 0.54
C SER A 83 -22.69 16.71 -0.31
N ASP A 84 -22.60 17.76 -1.11
CA ASP A 84 -23.66 18.25 -1.98
C ASP A 84 -23.41 17.96 -3.47
N LEU A 85 -22.39 17.16 -3.79
CA LEU A 85 -22.02 16.83 -5.17
C LEU A 85 -22.59 15.47 -5.56
N TYR A 86 -23.03 15.39 -6.81
CA TYR A 86 -23.38 14.11 -7.41
C TYR A 86 -22.14 13.42 -7.94
N ILE A 87 -21.65 12.42 -7.21
CA ILE A 87 -20.42 11.69 -7.51
C ILE A 87 -20.82 10.30 -7.97
N LYS A 88 -20.82 10.07 -9.27
CA LYS A 88 -21.25 8.83 -9.86
C LYS A 88 -20.27 8.32 -10.90
N GLY A 89 -19.83 7.07 -10.69
CA GLY A 89 -19.04 6.32 -11.66
C GLY A 89 -17.56 6.69 -11.70
N TRP A 90 -16.85 5.94 -12.48
CA TRP A 90 -15.40 6.04 -12.68
C TRP A 90 -14.97 7.41 -13.21
N GLY A 91 -13.95 7.98 -12.59
CA GLY A 91 -13.37 9.25 -13.02
C GLY A 91 -14.15 10.49 -12.62
N ASN A 92 -15.16 10.38 -11.76
CA ASN A 92 -15.89 11.50 -11.23
C ASN A 92 -15.45 11.85 -9.80
N ALA A 93 -14.14 11.97 -9.61
CA ALA A 93 -13.51 12.27 -8.34
C ALA A 93 -13.64 13.74 -7.94
N LEU A 94 -13.52 14.01 -6.64
CA LEU A 94 -13.47 15.39 -6.14
C LEU A 94 -12.29 16.18 -6.73
N VAL A 95 -11.13 15.51 -6.89
CA VAL A 95 -9.94 16.07 -7.56
C VAL A 95 -9.59 15.20 -8.77
N GLN A 96 -9.65 15.76 -9.97
CA GLN A 96 -9.43 15.04 -11.23
C GLN A 96 -8.18 15.57 -11.92
N VAL A 97 -7.15 14.75 -12.05
CA VAL A 97 -5.88 15.09 -12.71
C VAL A 97 -5.74 14.26 -13.98
N ASN A 98 -6.07 14.85 -15.12
CA ASN A 98 -6.06 14.17 -16.41
C ASN A 98 -5.21 14.95 -17.43
N ASN A 99 -4.14 14.33 -17.93
CA ASN A 99 -3.18 14.96 -18.86
C ASN A 99 -2.56 16.27 -18.29
N ILE A 100 -2.23 16.28 -17.01
CA ILE A 100 -1.64 17.41 -16.30
C ILE A 100 -0.21 17.06 -15.89
N ASP A 101 0.70 18.00 -16.10
CA ASP A 101 2.09 17.93 -15.67
C ASP A 101 2.43 19.06 -14.68
N TYR A 102 3.36 18.80 -13.76
CA TYR A 102 3.94 19.76 -12.82
C TYR A 102 2.90 20.49 -11.98
N MET A 103 2.12 19.72 -11.26
CA MET A 103 1.12 20.26 -10.32
C MET A 103 1.28 19.68 -8.91
N GLN A 104 1.03 20.53 -7.92
CA GLN A 104 1.16 20.19 -6.52
C GLN A 104 -0.10 20.60 -5.74
N PHE A 105 -0.55 19.70 -4.88
CA PHE A 105 -1.66 19.88 -3.95
C PHE A 105 -1.13 19.76 -2.54
N GLU A 106 -1.36 20.78 -1.70
CA GLU A 106 -0.80 20.80 -0.34
C GLU A 106 -1.84 21.12 0.73
N ASN A 107 -1.81 20.35 1.81
CA ASN A 107 -2.57 20.60 3.04
C ASN A 107 -4.07 20.80 2.79
N LEU A 108 -4.65 20.06 1.87
CA LEU A 108 -6.08 20.08 1.56
C LEU A 108 -6.79 18.93 2.28
N HIS A 109 -8.00 19.17 2.72
CA HIS A 109 -8.92 18.11 3.09
C HIS A 109 -9.81 17.78 1.89
N ILE A 110 -9.92 16.51 1.54
CA ILE A 110 -10.72 15.99 0.42
C ILE A 110 -11.64 14.94 1.03
N CYS A 111 -12.92 15.20 1.06
CA CYS A 111 -13.82 14.38 1.87
C CYS A 111 -15.25 14.34 1.35
N HIS A 112 -16.01 13.38 1.91
CA HIS A 112 -17.45 13.20 1.67
C HIS A 112 -17.78 12.89 0.20
N ALA A 113 -16.94 12.08 -0.48
CA ALA A 113 -17.31 11.51 -1.76
C ALA A 113 -18.17 10.26 -1.50
N HIS A 114 -19.48 10.40 -1.56
CA HIS A 114 -20.42 9.34 -1.21
C HIS A 114 -21.30 8.93 -2.39
N ASP A 115 -21.55 7.62 -2.48
CA ASP A 115 -22.59 7.05 -3.32
C ASP A 115 -23.31 5.91 -2.57
N SER A 116 -24.48 5.56 -3.03
CA SER A 116 -25.29 4.46 -2.49
C SER A 116 -25.90 3.59 -3.58
N GLU A 117 -25.40 3.69 -4.80
CA GLU A 117 -25.85 2.90 -5.94
C GLU A 117 -24.87 1.74 -6.21
N ASN A 118 -25.41 0.63 -6.70
CA ASN A 118 -24.61 -0.49 -7.19
C ASN A 118 -23.76 -0.09 -8.40
N ASN A 119 -22.60 -0.71 -8.54
CA ASN A 119 -21.72 -0.56 -9.69
C ASN A 119 -21.26 0.89 -9.90
N THR A 120 -21.04 1.59 -8.80
CA THR A 120 -20.46 2.94 -8.77
C THR A 120 -19.20 2.97 -7.93
N ASP A 121 -18.36 3.97 -8.16
CA ASP A 121 -17.05 4.12 -7.56
C ASP A 121 -16.79 5.60 -7.21
N PRO A 122 -17.25 6.08 -6.06
CA PRO A 122 -16.94 7.43 -5.60
C PRO A 122 -15.44 7.54 -5.27
N GLU A 123 -14.81 8.60 -5.76
CA GLU A 123 -13.38 8.79 -5.66
C GLU A 123 -13.04 10.14 -5.02
N GLY A 124 -12.05 10.16 -4.13
CA GLY A 124 -11.48 11.40 -3.61
C GLY A 124 -10.57 12.08 -4.64
N ILE A 125 -9.57 11.35 -5.13
CA ILE A 125 -8.59 11.81 -6.11
C ILE A 125 -8.49 10.79 -7.24
N TYR A 126 -8.59 11.25 -8.48
CA TYR A 126 -8.38 10.45 -9.69
C TYR A 126 -7.27 11.03 -10.56
N ILE A 127 -6.25 10.24 -10.85
CA ILE A 127 -5.12 10.62 -11.70
C ILE A 127 -5.06 9.68 -12.90
N THR A 128 -5.09 10.22 -14.11
CA THR A 128 -5.12 9.41 -15.34
C THR A 128 -4.45 10.11 -16.53
N GLY A 129 -4.56 9.48 -17.70
CA GLY A 129 -3.97 9.96 -18.95
C GLY A 129 -2.46 9.92 -18.93
N THR A 130 -1.83 10.97 -19.47
CA THR A 130 -0.37 11.11 -19.56
C THR A 130 0.20 12.02 -18.46
N SER A 131 -0.49 12.12 -17.32
CA SER A 131 -0.13 12.99 -16.21
C SER A 131 1.27 12.69 -15.65
N GLY A 132 2.00 13.72 -15.20
CA GLY A 132 3.33 13.50 -14.64
C GLY A 132 3.80 14.64 -13.72
N ASN A 133 4.81 14.33 -12.89
CA ASN A 133 5.34 15.32 -11.94
C ASN A 133 4.24 15.89 -11.03
N ILE A 134 3.41 15.01 -10.47
CA ILE A 134 2.27 15.35 -9.62
C ILE A 134 2.64 15.08 -8.17
N THR A 135 2.35 16.04 -7.29
CA THR A 135 2.61 15.90 -5.86
C THR A 135 1.34 16.16 -5.05
N PHE A 136 1.01 15.25 -4.15
CA PHE A 136 0.10 15.48 -3.03
C PHE A 136 0.91 15.44 -1.74
N ARG A 137 0.82 16.51 -0.95
CA ARG A 137 1.60 16.64 0.29
C ARG A 137 0.75 17.17 1.44
N GLY A 138 0.76 16.45 2.56
CA GLY A 138 0.07 16.87 3.77
C GLY A 138 -1.46 16.94 3.65
N CYS A 139 -2.01 16.28 2.63
CA CYS A 139 -3.45 16.25 2.41
C CYS A 139 -4.13 15.20 3.31
N LYS A 140 -5.38 15.43 3.66
CA LYS A 140 -6.24 14.44 4.29
C LYS A 140 -7.33 14.01 3.32
N VAL A 141 -7.44 12.70 3.09
CA VAL A 141 -8.49 12.11 2.24
C VAL A 141 -9.30 11.16 3.10
N TYR A 142 -10.55 11.47 3.33
CA TYR A 142 -11.35 10.72 4.30
C TYR A 142 -12.84 10.77 4.01
N ASP A 143 -13.57 9.82 4.61
CA ASP A 143 -14.99 9.64 4.44
C ASP A 143 -15.38 9.56 2.96
N ILE A 144 -14.70 8.63 2.27
CA ILE A 144 -14.98 8.26 0.88
C ILE A 144 -15.64 6.89 0.91
N LYS A 145 -16.85 6.78 0.39
CA LYS A 145 -17.62 5.55 0.57
C LYS A 145 -18.70 5.32 -0.46
N ASN A 146 -18.93 4.06 -0.73
CA ASN A 146 -20.15 3.56 -1.33
C ASN A 146 -20.91 2.72 -0.30
N ASP A 147 -22.03 3.22 0.18
CA ASP A 147 -22.86 2.57 1.19
C ASP A 147 -23.98 1.72 0.55
N CYS A 148 -23.88 1.39 -0.73
CA CYS A 148 -24.89 0.55 -1.37
C CYS A 148 -24.98 -0.80 -0.67
N PRO A 149 -26.15 -1.21 -0.20
CA PRO A 149 -26.35 -2.56 0.28
C PRO A 149 -26.33 -3.51 -0.92
N LEU A 150 -25.38 -4.43 -0.97
CA LEU A 150 -25.35 -5.50 -1.97
C LEU A 150 -26.53 -6.44 -1.73
N VAL A 151 -27.50 -6.42 -2.63
CA VAL A 151 -28.74 -7.22 -2.52
C VAL A 151 -28.54 -8.59 -3.17
N ASP A 152 -27.73 -8.66 -4.22
CA ASP A 152 -27.39 -9.90 -4.92
C ASP A 152 -25.89 -9.93 -5.21
N ALA A 153 -25.19 -10.89 -4.67
CA ALA A 153 -23.75 -11.08 -4.91
C ALA A 153 -23.41 -11.45 -6.35
N LYS A 154 -24.39 -11.69 -7.20
CA LYS A 154 -24.18 -12.18 -8.55
C LYS A 154 -24.14 -11.04 -9.56
N GLY A 155 -22.95 -10.44 -9.71
CA GLY A 155 -22.70 -9.38 -10.68
C GLY A 155 -22.79 -7.96 -10.13
N ASP A 156 -23.22 -7.78 -8.90
CA ASP A 156 -23.17 -6.49 -8.21
C ASP A 156 -21.80 -6.30 -7.56
N TRP A 157 -21.31 -5.08 -7.64
CA TRP A 157 -20.07 -4.69 -6.97
C TRP A 157 -20.23 -3.31 -6.33
N ARG A 158 -19.41 -3.06 -5.34
CA ARG A 158 -19.36 -1.83 -4.60
C ARG A 158 -17.90 -1.44 -4.43
N SER A 159 -17.54 -0.25 -4.88
CA SER A 159 -16.18 0.28 -4.80
C SER A 159 -16.17 1.71 -4.35
N ALA A 160 -15.10 2.13 -3.72
CA ALA A 160 -14.76 3.53 -3.46
C ALA A 160 -13.24 3.65 -3.29
N HIS A 161 -12.66 4.74 -3.77
CA HIS A 161 -11.23 4.99 -3.65
C HIS A 161 -10.95 6.36 -3.03
N ALA A 162 -10.06 6.41 -2.06
CA ALA A 162 -9.49 7.69 -1.62
C ALA A 162 -8.62 8.30 -2.72
N ILE A 163 -7.73 7.45 -3.30
CA ILE A 163 -6.83 7.83 -4.39
C ILE A 163 -6.81 6.71 -5.43
N LEU A 164 -7.18 7.04 -6.65
CA LEU A 164 -7.14 6.14 -7.79
C LEU A 164 -6.21 6.68 -8.88
N VAL A 165 -5.17 5.94 -9.21
CA VAL A 165 -4.20 6.27 -10.27
C VAL A 165 -4.25 5.21 -11.34
N LEU A 166 -4.76 5.55 -12.52
CA LEU A 166 -4.87 4.61 -13.64
C LEU A 166 -4.05 5.09 -14.84
N GLY A 167 -2.95 4.40 -15.12
CA GLY A 167 -2.13 4.59 -16.29
C GLY A 167 -2.77 3.95 -17.51
N THR A 168 -3.52 4.72 -18.28
CA THR A 168 -4.35 4.24 -19.38
C THR A 168 -3.75 4.46 -20.77
N ASP A 169 -2.63 5.15 -20.88
CA ASP A 169 -1.98 5.41 -22.18
C ASP A 169 -0.91 4.34 -22.49
N ASP A 170 -0.94 3.80 -23.71
CA ASP A 170 0.00 2.75 -24.13
C ASP A 170 1.45 3.23 -24.31
N ASN A 171 1.66 4.51 -24.55
CA ASN A 171 2.96 5.06 -24.95
C ASN A 171 3.58 5.95 -23.87
N THR A 172 2.76 6.67 -23.11
CA THR A 172 3.21 7.67 -22.16
C THR A 172 2.73 7.32 -20.76
N PRO A 173 3.60 6.88 -19.86
CA PRO A 173 3.20 6.52 -18.50
C PRO A 173 2.84 7.76 -17.67
N ILE A 174 2.00 7.56 -16.65
CA ILE A 174 1.97 8.45 -15.50
C ILE A 174 3.34 8.30 -14.81
N ARG A 175 4.02 9.44 -14.53
CA ARG A 175 5.40 9.41 -14.04
C ARG A 175 5.68 10.44 -12.96
N ASN A 176 6.70 10.16 -12.15
CA ASN A 176 7.16 11.06 -11.09
C ASN A 176 6.01 11.50 -10.17
N LEU A 177 5.22 10.53 -9.71
CA LEU A 177 4.15 10.77 -8.75
C LEU A 177 4.73 10.74 -7.33
N LEU A 178 4.46 11.77 -6.54
CA LEU A 178 4.84 11.86 -5.13
C LEU A 178 3.59 12.05 -4.26
N ILE A 179 3.33 11.07 -3.40
CA ILE A 179 2.27 11.15 -2.37
C ILE A 179 2.96 11.05 -1.02
N GLU A 180 2.96 12.15 -0.28
CA GLU A 180 3.71 12.18 0.99
C GLU A 180 3.01 12.95 2.11
N LYS A 181 3.22 12.48 3.34
CA LYS A 181 2.70 13.12 4.56
C LYS A 181 1.18 13.31 4.53
N CYS A 182 0.49 12.46 3.78
CA CYS A 182 -0.95 12.44 3.70
C CYS A 182 -1.54 11.48 4.75
N GLU A 183 -2.76 11.77 5.18
CA GLU A 183 -3.56 10.88 6.02
C GLU A 183 -4.79 10.42 5.22
N ILE A 184 -4.98 9.11 5.12
CA ILE A 184 -6.06 8.47 4.37
C ILE A 184 -6.81 7.57 5.32
N PHE A 185 -8.09 7.86 5.57
CA PHE A 185 -8.84 7.13 6.60
C PHE A 185 -10.36 7.18 6.39
N GLU A 186 -11.06 6.29 7.07
CA GLU A 186 -12.51 6.14 6.96
C GLU A 186 -12.95 5.92 5.50
N ILE A 187 -12.35 4.88 4.87
CA ILE A 187 -12.63 4.53 3.48
C ILE A 187 -13.44 3.23 3.44
N HIS A 188 -14.66 3.33 2.90
CA HIS A 188 -15.52 2.16 2.64
C HIS A 188 -15.34 1.72 1.18
N SER A 189 -14.24 1.07 0.93
CA SER A 189 -13.80 0.71 -0.42
C SER A 189 -14.53 -0.51 -1.01
N GLY A 190 -15.33 -1.22 -0.22
CA GLY A 190 -16.04 -2.39 -0.70
C GLY A 190 -15.09 -3.47 -1.21
N THR A 191 -15.25 -3.83 -2.47
CA THR A 191 -14.40 -4.83 -3.13
C THR A 191 -13.09 -4.26 -3.68
N SER A 192 -12.87 -2.94 -3.55
CA SER A 192 -11.68 -2.24 -4.03
C SER A 192 -10.75 -1.81 -2.89
N GLU A 193 -9.86 -0.91 -3.18
CA GLU A 193 -8.76 -0.48 -2.32
C GLU A 193 -8.85 1.02 -2.00
N ALA A 194 -8.33 1.44 -0.86
CA ALA A 194 -8.32 2.86 -0.54
C ALA A 194 -7.37 3.67 -1.44
N PHE A 195 -6.21 3.11 -1.74
CA PHE A 195 -5.18 3.79 -2.55
C PHE A 195 -4.63 2.84 -3.61
N THR A 196 -5.01 3.07 -4.86
CA THR A 196 -4.69 2.22 -6.01
C THR A 196 -3.76 2.93 -6.99
N LEU A 197 -2.66 2.27 -7.38
CA LEU A 197 -1.87 2.57 -8.57
C LEU A 197 -1.92 1.36 -9.50
N ALA A 198 -2.47 1.53 -10.70
CA ALA A 198 -2.59 0.45 -11.67
C ALA A 198 -2.29 0.90 -13.10
N GLY A 199 -1.89 -0.04 -13.96
CA GLY A 199 -1.59 0.23 -15.36
C GLY A 199 -0.25 0.92 -15.59
N ASN A 200 -0.13 1.69 -16.65
CA ASN A 200 1.13 2.29 -17.07
C ASN A 200 1.56 3.46 -16.16
N VAL A 201 2.06 3.14 -14.98
CA VAL A 201 2.57 4.08 -13.98
C VAL A 201 4.02 3.77 -13.65
N VAL A 202 4.90 4.78 -13.68
CA VAL A 202 6.34 4.61 -13.43
C VAL A 202 6.90 5.68 -12.50
N ASP A 203 8.00 5.33 -11.81
CA ASP A 203 8.80 6.29 -11.03
C ASP A 203 7.95 7.03 -9.99
N PHE A 204 7.23 6.29 -9.18
CA PHE A 204 6.38 6.82 -8.11
C PHE A 204 7.03 6.68 -6.74
N THR A 205 6.67 7.57 -5.83
CA THR A 205 7.05 7.51 -4.42
C THR A 205 5.82 7.75 -3.54
N ILE A 206 5.53 6.79 -2.66
CA ILE A 206 4.49 6.86 -1.63
C ILE A 206 5.20 6.80 -0.30
N GLN A 207 5.29 7.93 0.41
CA GLN A 207 6.12 8.00 1.61
C GLN A 207 5.53 8.84 2.74
N ASP A 208 5.89 8.47 3.97
CA ASP A 208 5.55 9.25 5.17
C ASP A 208 4.03 9.45 5.35
N ASN A 209 3.19 8.55 4.80
CA ASN A 209 1.75 8.65 4.89
C ASN A 209 1.22 7.80 6.06
N GLU A 210 0.03 8.15 6.54
CA GLU A 210 -0.76 7.37 7.48
C GLU A 210 -2.04 6.88 6.77
N VAL A 211 -2.22 5.54 6.68
CA VAL A 211 -3.38 4.92 6.00
C VAL A 211 -4.05 3.98 6.99
N HIS A 212 -5.30 4.26 7.33
CA HIS A 212 -5.96 3.49 8.38
C HIS A 212 -7.48 3.51 8.32
N ASP A 213 -8.10 2.61 9.06
CA ASP A 213 -9.56 2.47 9.11
C ASP A 213 -10.16 2.32 7.70
N VAL A 214 -9.61 1.36 6.96
CA VAL A 214 -10.00 1.02 5.59
C VAL A 214 -10.76 -0.31 5.60
N GLU A 215 -11.83 -0.38 4.85
CA GLU A 215 -12.68 -1.57 4.78
C GLU A 215 -12.00 -2.77 4.10
N ASN A 216 -11.06 -2.54 3.19
CA ASN A 216 -10.35 -3.58 2.45
C ASN A 216 -8.84 -3.27 2.38
N ILE A 217 -8.27 -3.13 1.19
CA ILE A 217 -6.83 -2.96 1.00
C ILE A 217 -6.43 -1.49 1.22
N GLY A 218 -5.37 -1.28 2.00
CA GLY A 218 -4.85 0.06 2.28
C GLY A 218 -4.18 0.68 1.05
N ILE A 219 -3.09 0.07 0.58
CA ILE A 219 -2.32 0.53 -0.59
C ILE A 219 -2.10 -0.64 -1.54
N ILE A 220 -2.45 -0.50 -2.82
CA ILE A 220 -2.12 -1.47 -3.85
C ILE A 220 -1.29 -0.87 -4.98
N ILE A 221 -0.30 -1.63 -5.42
CA ILE A 221 0.49 -1.38 -6.63
C ILE A 221 0.21 -2.52 -7.59
N ALA A 222 -0.50 -2.24 -8.67
CA ALA A 222 -1.12 -3.28 -9.50
C ALA A 222 -0.77 -3.21 -10.97
N GLY A 223 -1.08 -4.31 -11.64
CA GLY A 223 -1.00 -4.44 -13.09
C GLY A 223 -1.69 -5.70 -13.58
N GLY A 224 -1.89 -5.76 -14.89
CA GLY A 224 -2.52 -6.92 -15.52
C GLY A 224 -3.97 -6.74 -15.91
N ASP A 225 -4.60 -5.66 -15.44
CA ASP A 225 -5.92 -5.26 -15.88
C ASP A 225 -5.84 -4.62 -17.27
N ASN A 226 -6.84 -4.79 -18.09
CA ASN A 226 -6.83 -4.25 -19.45
C ASN A 226 -7.14 -2.74 -19.46
N LEU A 227 -6.28 -1.93 -18.82
CA LEU A 227 -6.48 -0.48 -18.66
C LEU A 227 -6.08 0.33 -19.89
N ASN A 228 -5.21 -0.19 -20.74
CA ASN A 228 -4.69 0.50 -21.91
C ASN A 228 -5.37 0.00 -23.21
N PRO A 229 -5.61 0.88 -24.20
CA PRO A 229 -6.40 0.55 -25.39
C PRO A 229 -5.85 -0.59 -26.24
N LYS A 230 -4.53 -0.72 -26.34
CA LYS A 230 -3.90 -1.79 -27.13
C LYS A 230 -3.75 -3.10 -26.35
N GLY A 231 -3.99 -3.08 -25.03
CA GLY A 231 -3.77 -4.22 -24.17
C GLY A 231 -2.30 -4.69 -24.11
N ASP A 232 -1.35 -3.78 -24.33
CA ASP A 232 0.08 -4.08 -24.26
C ASP A 232 0.49 -4.36 -22.83
N ILE A 233 0.66 -5.64 -22.52
CA ILE A 233 0.99 -6.12 -21.19
C ILE A 233 2.38 -5.66 -20.72
N SER A 234 3.28 -5.34 -21.65
CA SER A 234 4.63 -4.92 -21.32
C SER A 234 4.72 -3.56 -20.61
N VAL A 235 3.66 -2.78 -20.71
CA VAL A 235 3.53 -1.46 -20.08
C VAL A 235 2.34 -1.35 -19.12
N ASN A 236 1.44 -2.31 -19.13
CA ASN A 236 0.19 -2.28 -18.34
C ASN A 236 0.42 -2.74 -16.89
N TYR A 237 1.38 -2.16 -16.21
CA TYR A 237 1.65 -2.39 -14.77
C TYR A 237 2.45 -1.25 -14.15
N ALA A 238 2.20 -1.01 -12.89
CA ALA A 238 2.97 -0.04 -12.11
C ALA A 238 4.37 -0.61 -11.79
N ARG A 239 5.42 0.23 -11.91
CA ARG A 239 6.81 -0.21 -11.79
C ARG A 239 7.77 0.92 -11.41
N ASN A 240 8.97 0.54 -10.97
CA ASN A 240 10.06 1.45 -10.57
C ASN A 240 9.64 2.39 -9.43
N GLY A 241 8.90 1.88 -8.48
CA GLY A 241 8.36 2.68 -7.40
C GLY A 241 8.95 2.39 -6.03
N VAL A 242 8.69 3.29 -5.09
CA VAL A 242 9.07 3.14 -3.69
C VAL A 242 7.87 3.46 -2.80
N VAL A 243 7.56 2.52 -1.89
CA VAL A 243 6.54 2.67 -0.83
C VAL A 243 7.28 2.60 0.50
N ARG A 244 7.45 3.74 1.17
CA ARG A 244 8.32 3.79 2.36
C ARG A 244 7.85 4.71 3.47
N ARG A 245 8.23 4.35 4.69
CA ARG A 245 7.94 5.12 5.91
C ARG A 245 6.46 5.47 6.04
N ASN A 246 5.60 4.58 5.56
CA ASN A 246 4.17 4.71 5.77
C ASN A 246 3.77 3.94 7.01
N LYS A 247 2.78 4.45 7.72
CA LYS A 247 2.11 3.77 8.80
C LYS A 247 0.75 3.28 8.28
N VAL A 248 0.57 1.96 8.18
CA VAL A 248 -0.63 1.35 7.60
C VAL A 248 -1.27 0.41 8.60
N TYR A 249 -2.51 0.66 8.99
CA TYR A 249 -3.13 -0.14 10.03
C TYR A 249 -4.66 -0.14 9.97
N ARG A 250 -5.27 -1.15 10.56
CA ARG A 250 -6.72 -1.38 10.57
C ARG A 250 -7.33 -1.38 9.16
N CYS A 251 -6.62 -2.03 8.22
CA CYS A 251 -7.16 -2.38 6.93
C CYS A 251 -7.79 -3.78 7.05
N THR A 252 -9.13 -3.86 7.15
CA THR A 252 -9.79 -5.09 7.51
C THR A 252 -11.22 -5.20 6.98
N HIS A 253 -11.63 -6.40 6.60
CA HIS A 253 -13.01 -6.74 6.25
C HIS A 253 -13.93 -6.88 7.47
N GLU A 254 -13.43 -6.76 8.69
CA GLU A 254 -14.22 -7.06 9.90
C GLU A 254 -15.51 -6.23 9.99
N LYS A 255 -15.47 -5.02 9.47
CA LYS A 255 -16.62 -4.11 9.45
C LYS A 255 -17.27 -3.99 8.07
N SER A 256 -16.80 -4.73 7.09
CA SER A 256 -17.37 -4.70 5.75
C SER A 256 -18.79 -5.23 5.75
N GLN A 257 -19.68 -4.55 5.05
CA GLN A 257 -21.07 -4.96 4.86
C GLN A 257 -21.31 -5.60 3.49
N ASP A 258 -20.28 -5.77 2.70
CA ASP A 258 -20.39 -6.40 1.40
C ASP A 258 -20.46 -7.92 1.48
N TYR A 259 -20.64 -8.58 0.32
CA TYR A 259 -20.76 -10.04 0.27
C TYR A 259 -19.46 -10.76 0.68
N TRP A 260 -18.32 -10.09 0.58
CA TRP A 260 -17.05 -10.65 1.03
C TRP A 260 -17.07 -10.95 2.53
N SER A 261 -17.57 -10.00 3.32
CA SER A 261 -17.69 -10.18 4.77
C SER A 261 -18.69 -11.27 5.14
N GLN A 262 -19.71 -11.47 4.32
CA GLN A 262 -20.80 -12.39 4.59
C GLN A 262 -20.52 -13.80 4.09
N SER A 263 -19.80 -13.97 2.99
CA SER A 263 -19.69 -15.26 2.30
C SER A 263 -18.31 -15.85 2.23
N VAL A 264 -17.25 -15.05 2.22
CA VAL A 264 -15.93 -15.56 1.82
C VAL A 264 -14.89 -15.43 2.89
N SER A 265 -14.78 -14.33 3.55
CA SER A 265 -13.80 -14.23 4.58
C SER A 265 -13.76 -12.90 5.29
N ASN A 266 -14.04 -12.92 6.51
CA ASN A 266 -13.45 -11.95 7.41
C ASN A 266 -11.93 -12.15 7.33
N GLY A 267 -11.20 -11.33 6.60
CA GLY A 267 -9.75 -11.39 6.66
C GLY A 267 -9.02 -11.48 5.31
N GLY A 268 -9.56 -10.91 4.25
CA GLY A 268 -8.90 -10.79 2.95
C GLY A 268 -8.16 -9.48 2.73
N ALA A 269 -8.44 -8.46 3.54
CA ALA A 269 -7.84 -7.15 3.42
C ALA A 269 -6.31 -7.17 3.67
N ILE A 270 -5.61 -6.21 3.08
CA ILE A 270 -4.15 -6.18 3.11
C ILE A 270 -3.67 -4.76 3.37
N GLY A 271 -2.68 -4.58 4.23
CA GLY A 271 -2.11 -3.25 4.48
C GLY A 271 -1.44 -2.68 3.23
N ILE A 272 -0.43 -3.37 2.69
CA ILE A 272 0.28 -2.99 1.46
C ILE A 272 0.32 -4.19 0.51
N TYR A 273 -0.12 -4.01 -0.72
CA TYR A 273 -0.28 -5.10 -1.69
C TYR A 273 0.41 -4.82 -3.02
N LEU A 274 1.30 -5.72 -3.42
CA LEU A 274 1.94 -5.74 -4.72
C LEU A 274 1.28 -6.84 -5.57
N CYS A 275 0.55 -6.47 -6.63
CA CYS A 275 -0.23 -7.39 -7.44
C CYS A 275 0.06 -7.23 -8.93
N GLY A 276 0.82 -8.14 -9.54
CA GLY A 276 1.16 -8.07 -10.97
C GLY A 276 2.00 -6.85 -11.33
N ASN A 277 2.86 -6.39 -10.44
CA ASN A 277 3.72 -5.23 -10.63
C ASN A 277 5.21 -5.62 -10.73
N GLY A 278 6.10 -4.65 -10.94
CA GLY A 278 7.54 -4.93 -11.07
C GLY A 278 8.45 -3.86 -10.49
N ASN A 279 9.63 -4.30 -10.07
CA ASN A 279 10.72 -3.42 -9.62
C ASN A 279 10.26 -2.35 -8.63
N THR A 280 9.53 -2.77 -7.59
CA THR A 280 9.00 -1.89 -6.53
C THR A 280 9.66 -2.24 -5.20
N ILE A 281 10.02 -1.22 -4.44
CA ILE A 281 10.61 -1.36 -3.10
C ILE A 281 9.57 -0.94 -2.06
N VAL A 282 9.30 -1.82 -1.11
CA VAL A 282 8.48 -1.58 0.08
C VAL A 282 9.39 -1.62 1.29
N GLU A 283 9.70 -0.45 1.87
CA GLU A 283 10.72 -0.35 2.92
C GLU A 283 10.34 0.60 4.04
N GLN A 284 10.83 0.32 5.25
CA GLN A 284 10.69 1.23 6.40
C GLN A 284 9.23 1.54 6.76
N ASN A 285 8.30 0.65 6.42
CA ASN A 285 6.90 0.83 6.78
C ASN A 285 6.60 0.15 8.11
N GLU A 286 5.60 0.67 8.81
CA GLU A 286 4.98 0.06 9.97
C GLU A 286 3.58 -0.44 9.57
N VAL A 287 3.36 -1.76 9.59
CA VAL A 287 2.11 -2.37 9.12
C VAL A 287 1.52 -3.29 10.19
N PHE A 288 0.35 -2.95 10.71
CA PHE A 288 -0.23 -3.68 11.84
C PHE A 288 -1.76 -3.62 11.90
N GLU A 289 -2.36 -4.52 12.65
CA GLU A 289 -3.81 -4.62 12.82
C GLU A 289 -4.60 -4.67 11.51
N CYS A 290 -3.97 -5.17 10.44
CA CYS A 290 -4.62 -5.49 9.18
C CYS A 290 -5.03 -6.96 9.15
N ASP A 291 -5.90 -7.36 8.23
CA ASP A 291 -6.14 -8.79 8.05
C ASP A 291 -4.85 -9.49 7.63
N ARG A 292 -4.15 -8.94 6.65
CA ARG A 292 -2.78 -9.33 6.24
C ARG A 292 -1.89 -8.10 6.16
N GLY A 293 -0.64 -8.23 6.56
CA GLY A 293 0.28 -7.10 6.57
C GLY A 293 0.72 -6.68 5.17
N ILE A 294 1.71 -7.36 4.59
CA ILE A 294 2.25 -7.04 3.26
C ILE A 294 2.08 -8.26 2.34
N GLY A 295 1.58 -8.03 1.14
CA GLY A 295 1.36 -9.06 0.13
C GLY A 295 2.19 -8.85 -1.14
N LEU A 296 2.79 -9.93 -1.66
CA LEU A 296 3.38 -10.02 -2.98
C LEU A 296 2.68 -11.15 -3.73
N CYS A 297 1.79 -10.80 -4.63
CA CYS A 297 0.95 -11.77 -5.33
C CYS A 297 0.76 -11.36 -6.79
N SER A 298 0.16 -12.21 -7.57
CA SER A 298 -0.47 -11.83 -8.83
C SER A 298 -1.79 -12.57 -8.97
N GLU A 299 -2.79 -11.86 -9.40
CA GLU A 299 -4.10 -12.39 -9.78
C GLU A 299 -4.27 -12.42 -11.31
N SER A 300 -3.19 -12.13 -12.03
CA SER A 300 -3.17 -12.05 -13.48
C SER A 300 -2.57 -13.30 -14.12
N TYR A 301 -3.19 -13.78 -15.19
CA TYR A 301 -2.62 -14.81 -16.06
C TYR A 301 -1.53 -14.29 -17.00
N LYS A 302 -1.30 -12.98 -17.05
CA LYS A 302 -0.40 -12.32 -18.00
C LYS A 302 0.78 -11.62 -17.34
N LEU A 303 0.66 -11.23 -16.08
CA LEU A 303 1.68 -10.51 -15.34
C LEU A 303 2.05 -11.20 -14.03
N GLN A 304 3.31 -11.21 -13.74
CA GLN A 304 3.91 -11.69 -12.50
C GLN A 304 4.29 -10.49 -11.63
N THR A 305 4.13 -10.61 -10.31
CA THR A 305 4.83 -9.72 -9.37
C THR A 305 6.29 -10.14 -9.34
N LYS A 306 7.18 -9.29 -9.82
CA LYS A 306 8.58 -9.64 -10.03
C LYS A 306 9.56 -8.54 -9.67
N ASP A 307 10.77 -8.96 -9.34
CA ASP A 307 11.89 -8.05 -9.06
C ASP A 307 11.59 -7.02 -7.95
N CYS A 308 10.69 -7.36 -7.02
CA CYS A 308 10.27 -6.50 -5.92
C CYS A 308 11.06 -6.79 -4.65
N ILE A 309 11.22 -5.78 -3.80
CA ILE A 309 11.94 -5.88 -2.54
C ILE A 309 11.05 -5.40 -1.41
N VAL A 310 10.81 -6.25 -0.41
CA VAL A 310 10.16 -5.90 0.86
C VAL A 310 11.20 -6.01 1.95
N ARG A 311 11.63 -4.86 2.51
CA ARG A 311 12.73 -4.83 3.47
C ARG A 311 12.54 -3.76 4.54
N ASP A 312 13.22 -3.96 5.66
CA ASP A 312 13.33 -2.97 6.72
C ASP A 312 11.95 -2.49 7.24
N ASN A 313 10.94 -3.38 7.24
CA ASN A 313 9.60 -3.07 7.72
C ASN A 313 9.36 -3.69 9.10
N PHE A 314 8.59 -3.01 9.93
CA PHE A 314 7.93 -3.59 11.09
C PHE A 314 6.53 -4.07 10.71
N VAL A 315 6.28 -5.38 10.86
CA VAL A 315 5.02 -6.01 10.48
C VAL A 315 4.51 -6.82 11.68
N TYR A 316 3.45 -6.35 12.33
CA TYR A 316 3.05 -6.97 13.59
C TYR A 316 1.54 -6.91 13.85
N ASN A 317 1.07 -7.78 14.72
CA ASN A 317 -0.32 -7.83 15.19
C ASN A 317 -1.35 -7.91 14.05
N ASN A 318 -0.99 -8.47 12.90
CA ASN A 318 -1.94 -8.70 11.83
C ASN A 318 -2.77 -9.96 12.08
N PHE A 319 -4.02 -9.98 11.62
CA PHE A 319 -4.98 -10.99 12.04
C PHE A 319 -4.74 -12.36 11.41
N ARG A 320 -4.20 -12.42 10.19
CA ARG A 320 -3.96 -13.68 9.47
C ARG A 320 -2.51 -13.98 9.17
N THR A 321 -1.77 -13.06 8.61
CA THR A 321 -0.35 -13.24 8.30
C THR A 321 0.40 -11.91 8.28
N GLY A 322 1.69 -11.94 8.57
CA GLY A 322 2.55 -10.77 8.46
C GLY A 322 2.87 -10.46 7.00
N ILE A 323 3.62 -11.32 6.33
CA ILE A 323 3.96 -11.17 4.91
C ILE A 323 3.53 -12.43 4.16
N TYR A 324 2.86 -12.25 3.01
CA TYR A 324 2.55 -13.39 2.17
C TYR A 324 3.04 -13.17 0.72
N MET A 325 3.36 -14.29 0.06
CA MET A 325 3.84 -14.35 -1.31
C MET A 325 3.06 -15.39 -2.08
N GLY A 326 2.90 -15.14 -3.38
CA GLY A 326 2.28 -16.11 -4.26
C GLY A 326 0.80 -15.88 -4.47
N ALA A 327 0.23 -16.54 -5.47
CA ALA A 327 -1.17 -16.45 -5.80
C ALA A 327 -2.05 -17.18 -4.77
N TYR A 328 -3.36 -17.00 -4.88
CA TYR A 328 -4.31 -17.72 -4.03
C TYR A 328 -4.37 -19.21 -4.37
N LEU A 329 -4.88 -19.98 -3.43
CA LEU A 329 -4.92 -21.44 -3.54
C LEU A 329 -5.66 -21.92 -4.80
N GLY A 330 -4.99 -22.76 -5.56
CA GLY A 330 -5.54 -23.34 -6.80
C GLY A 330 -5.44 -22.44 -8.03
N PHE A 331 -4.81 -21.26 -7.90
CA PHE A 331 -4.54 -20.41 -9.04
C PHE A 331 -3.41 -21.00 -9.88
N ASP A 332 -3.62 -21.12 -11.18
CA ASP A 332 -2.69 -21.70 -12.14
C ASP A 332 -2.11 -20.67 -13.14
N GLY A 333 -2.31 -19.40 -12.86
CA GLY A 333 -1.76 -18.29 -13.64
C GLY A 333 -0.32 -17.96 -13.30
N LEU A 334 0.01 -16.67 -13.27
CA LEU A 334 1.33 -16.18 -12.85
C LEU A 334 1.29 -15.72 -11.38
N SER A 335 2.44 -15.76 -10.73
CA SER A 335 2.53 -15.44 -9.31
C SER A 335 3.72 -14.53 -9.00
N THR A 336 4.58 -14.92 -8.07
CA THR A 336 5.68 -14.11 -7.53
C THR A 336 7.02 -14.68 -7.93
N LYS A 337 7.88 -13.86 -8.54
CA LYS A 337 9.18 -14.29 -9.03
C LYS A 337 10.30 -13.30 -8.74
N ASN A 338 11.48 -13.81 -8.35
CA ASN A 338 12.68 -13.01 -8.11
C ASN A 338 12.47 -11.84 -7.16
N CYS A 339 11.62 -12.04 -6.14
CA CYS A 339 11.35 -11.04 -5.12
C CYS A 339 12.16 -11.33 -3.84
N TYR A 340 12.41 -10.28 -3.09
CA TYR A 340 13.21 -10.33 -1.88
C TYR A 340 12.36 -9.88 -0.68
N VAL A 341 12.26 -10.72 0.34
CA VAL A 341 11.69 -10.41 1.65
C VAL A 341 12.85 -10.49 2.64
N VAL A 342 13.48 -9.36 2.91
CA VAL A 342 14.74 -9.33 3.63
C VAL A 342 14.78 -8.26 4.71
N ASN A 343 15.44 -8.55 5.83
CA ASN A 343 15.62 -7.57 6.91
C ASN A 343 14.31 -6.97 7.44
N ASN A 344 13.22 -7.73 7.52
CA ASN A 344 11.99 -7.30 8.19
C ASN A 344 11.95 -7.86 9.61
N THR A 345 11.24 -7.19 10.50
CA THR A 345 10.90 -7.72 11.82
C THR A 345 9.39 -8.00 11.86
N LEU A 346 9.05 -9.29 11.95
CA LEU A 346 7.69 -9.79 12.06
C LEU A 346 7.42 -10.20 13.51
N PHE A 347 6.29 -9.76 14.06
CA PHE A 347 5.97 -10.02 15.46
C PHE A 347 4.48 -10.25 15.67
N ASN A 348 4.12 -11.39 16.26
CA ASN A 348 2.75 -11.66 16.71
C ASN A 348 1.69 -11.49 15.62
N ASN A 349 1.97 -11.90 14.41
CA ASN A 349 0.96 -11.96 13.36
C ASN A 349 0.10 -13.23 13.52
N ASN A 350 -0.92 -13.39 12.66
CA ASN A 350 -1.82 -14.53 12.73
C ASN A 350 -2.68 -14.60 14.02
N LEU A 351 -3.15 -13.46 14.50
CA LEU A 351 -3.93 -13.36 15.74
C LEU A 351 -5.26 -14.13 15.70
N LYS A 352 -5.92 -14.14 14.53
CA LYS A 352 -7.21 -14.85 14.33
C LYS A 352 -7.03 -16.21 13.65
N GLY A 353 -5.82 -16.51 13.18
CA GLY A 353 -5.56 -17.69 12.36
C GLY A 353 -6.29 -17.61 11.02
N GLY A 354 -6.11 -18.60 10.16
CA GLY A 354 -6.95 -18.78 8.99
C GLY A 354 -8.37 -19.26 9.35
N GLN A 355 -8.75 -19.26 10.63
CA GLN A 355 -10.07 -19.64 11.06
C GLN A 355 -11.04 -18.51 10.84
N LEU A 356 -11.77 -18.69 9.82
CA LEU A 356 -13.07 -18.15 9.73
C LEU A 356 -14.01 -19.08 10.48
N ASP A 357 -14.96 -18.50 11.16
CA ASP A 357 -15.99 -19.28 11.81
C ASP A 357 -16.56 -20.30 10.80
N GLY A 358 -17.00 -21.44 11.27
CA GLY A 358 -17.43 -22.57 10.43
C GLY A 358 -18.60 -22.28 9.47
N THR A 359 -18.95 -21.02 9.25
CA THR A 359 -20.01 -20.58 8.33
C THR A 359 -19.47 -20.17 6.96
N ASN A 360 -18.16 -20.00 6.82
CA ASN A 360 -17.55 -19.54 5.59
C ASN A 360 -17.37 -20.67 4.56
N ASN A 361 -18.07 -20.57 3.44
CA ASN A 361 -18.02 -21.57 2.38
C ASN A 361 -16.65 -21.67 1.70
N TYR A 362 -15.89 -20.59 1.66
CA TYR A 362 -14.53 -20.56 1.10
C TYR A 362 -13.59 -21.50 1.85
N LEU A 363 -13.70 -21.54 3.17
CA LEU A 363 -12.88 -22.44 3.97
C LEU A 363 -13.29 -23.92 3.81
N LYS A 364 -14.57 -24.19 3.57
CA LYS A 364 -15.02 -25.56 3.28
C LYS A 364 -14.49 -26.07 1.95
N VAL A 365 -14.32 -25.19 0.98
CA VAL A 365 -13.73 -25.52 -0.32
C VAL A 365 -12.21 -25.67 -0.21
N ASN A 366 -11.57 -24.93 0.70
CA ASN A 366 -10.12 -24.87 0.86
C ASN A 366 -9.70 -25.23 2.29
N ASP A 367 -10.02 -26.44 2.75
CA ASP A 367 -9.63 -26.94 4.10
C ASP A 367 -8.15 -26.73 4.44
N ARG A 368 -7.29 -26.68 3.41
CA ARG A 368 -5.86 -26.39 3.56
C ARG A 368 -5.59 -24.95 4.02
N ASP A 369 -6.49 -24.02 3.78
CA ASP A 369 -6.38 -22.63 4.25
C ASP A 369 -6.90 -22.43 5.67
N ASN A 370 -7.48 -23.45 6.26
CA ASN A 370 -8.03 -23.42 7.61
C ASN A 370 -6.95 -23.51 8.71
N SER A 371 -5.73 -23.79 8.35
CA SER A 371 -4.60 -23.81 9.28
C SER A 371 -4.01 -22.43 9.48
N SER A 372 -3.13 -22.29 10.45
CA SER A 372 -2.35 -21.08 10.71
C SER A 372 -1.69 -20.55 9.44
N GLU A 373 -1.81 -19.26 9.15
CA GLU A 373 -1.17 -18.66 7.97
C GLU A 373 0.29 -18.29 8.20
N GLY A 374 0.71 -18.16 9.44
CA GLY A 374 2.09 -17.94 9.85
C GLY A 374 2.53 -16.48 9.75
N GLU A 375 3.72 -16.22 10.28
CA GLU A 375 4.39 -14.93 10.16
C GLU A 375 4.70 -14.63 8.68
N ILE A 376 5.18 -15.65 7.94
CA ILE A 376 5.39 -15.58 6.49
C ILE A 376 4.68 -16.76 5.82
N ARG A 377 3.88 -16.45 4.78
CA ARG A 377 3.18 -17.43 3.98
C ARG A 377 3.68 -17.45 2.55
N LEU A 378 3.95 -18.65 2.01
CA LEU A 378 4.18 -18.91 0.58
C LEU A 378 2.98 -19.69 0.03
N SER A 379 2.35 -19.11 -0.96
CA SER A 379 1.20 -19.69 -1.67
C SER A 379 1.62 -20.30 -3.01
N GLU A 380 0.71 -20.31 -3.99
CA GLU A 380 0.95 -20.93 -5.28
C GLU A 380 2.06 -20.22 -6.08
N LEU A 381 2.85 -21.01 -6.79
CA LEU A 381 3.75 -20.58 -7.85
C LEU A 381 4.83 -19.56 -7.44
N CYS A 382 5.27 -19.58 -6.18
CA CYS A 382 6.41 -18.77 -5.74
C CYS A 382 7.71 -19.30 -6.36
N GLU A 383 8.42 -18.51 -7.15
CA GLU A 383 9.64 -18.94 -7.86
C GLU A 383 10.81 -17.99 -7.62
N GLU A 384 11.98 -18.56 -7.37
CA GLU A 384 13.24 -17.81 -7.34
C GLU A 384 13.27 -16.63 -6.32
N ASN A 385 12.44 -16.68 -5.29
CA ASN A 385 12.36 -15.64 -4.26
C ASN A 385 13.37 -15.87 -3.15
N VAL A 386 13.71 -14.79 -2.44
CA VAL A 386 14.64 -14.81 -1.31
C VAL A 386 13.93 -14.36 -0.04
N ILE A 387 13.95 -15.18 1.00
CA ILE A 387 13.40 -14.86 2.34
C ILE A 387 14.55 -14.96 3.33
N ALA A 388 15.14 -13.83 3.70
CA ALA A 388 16.38 -13.87 4.47
C ALA A 388 16.55 -12.68 5.42
N ASN A 389 17.36 -12.87 6.46
CA ASN A 389 17.66 -11.85 7.47
C ASN A 389 16.43 -11.29 8.18
N ASN A 390 15.32 -12.00 8.24
CA ASN A 390 14.15 -11.53 8.94
C ASN A 390 14.18 -12.03 10.41
N ILE A 391 13.67 -11.20 11.33
CA ILE A 391 13.26 -11.67 12.64
C ILE A 391 11.82 -12.14 12.52
N ILE A 392 11.58 -13.40 12.83
CA ILE A 392 10.28 -14.07 12.72
C ILE A 392 9.90 -14.52 14.12
N TYR A 393 9.10 -13.68 14.81
CA TYR A 393 8.76 -13.81 16.22
C TYR A 393 7.28 -14.21 16.38
N ALA A 394 7.02 -15.50 16.47
CA ALA A 394 5.68 -16.06 16.58
C ALA A 394 5.20 -16.09 18.05
N VAL A 395 4.05 -15.48 18.33
CA VAL A 395 3.50 -15.36 19.70
C VAL A 395 2.16 -16.04 19.86
N SER A 396 1.22 -15.83 18.94
CA SER A 396 -0.14 -16.34 19.10
C SER A 396 -0.17 -17.87 19.11
N ASP A 397 -1.10 -18.46 19.84
CA ASP A 397 -1.20 -19.94 19.98
C ASP A 397 -1.40 -20.70 18.65
N ARG A 398 -1.73 -20.00 17.60
CA ARG A 398 -1.98 -20.56 16.25
C ARG A 398 -0.88 -20.26 15.26
N ASP A 399 0.11 -19.50 15.67
CA ASP A 399 1.13 -19.02 14.78
C ASP A 399 2.17 -20.09 14.43
N ILE A 400 2.75 -19.94 13.26
CA ILE A 400 3.90 -20.71 12.79
C ILE A 400 4.88 -19.76 12.12
N PHE A 401 6.14 -20.13 12.00
CA PHE A 401 7.14 -19.23 11.45
C PHE A 401 6.99 -19.01 9.94
N ILE A 402 7.06 -20.06 9.15
CA ILE A 402 6.88 -20.01 7.70
C ILE A 402 5.88 -21.09 7.29
N ARG A 403 4.95 -20.73 6.42
CA ARG A 403 4.00 -21.64 5.84
C ARG A 403 4.07 -21.69 4.33
N LYS A 404 4.50 -22.83 3.81
CA LYS A 404 4.33 -23.19 2.39
C LYS A 404 3.44 -24.42 2.30
N TYR A 405 2.16 -24.23 1.98
CA TYR A 405 1.17 -25.30 2.01
C TYR A 405 0.97 -26.01 0.67
N THR A 406 1.52 -25.49 -0.41
CA THR A 406 1.43 -26.09 -1.74
C THR A 406 2.78 -26.68 -2.17
N THR A 407 2.74 -27.62 -3.10
CA THR A 407 3.93 -28.18 -3.73
C THR A 407 4.41 -27.40 -4.95
N SER A 408 3.64 -26.39 -5.36
CA SER A 408 3.97 -25.54 -6.50
C SER A 408 5.11 -24.55 -6.17
N GLY A 409 5.69 -23.99 -7.21
CA GLY A 409 6.84 -23.08 -7.08
C GLY A 409 8.18 -23.81 -6.89
N LYS A 410 9.27 -23.08 -7.08
CA LYS A 410 10.62 -23.69 -7.04
C LYS A 410 11.71 -22.64 -6.81
N ASN A 411 12.89 -23.14 -6.43
CA ASN A 411 14.12 -22.36 -6.32
C ASN A 411 14.03 -21.16 -5.36
N ASN A 412 13.13 -21.19 -4.38
CA ASN A 412 13.08 -20.17 -3.34
C ASN A 412 14.23 -20.41 -2.35
N TYR A 413 14.94 -19.35 -2.00
CA TYR A 413 16.00 -19.38 -1.00
C TYR A 413 15.47 -18.91 0.35
N ILE A 414 15.76 -19.66 1.40
CA ILE A 414 15.47 -19.29 2.79
C ILE A 414 16.76 -19.37 3.59
N GLY A 415 17.10 -18.34 4.37
CA GLY A 415 18.31 -18.38 5.19
C GLY A 415 18.62 -17.09 5.95
N GLY A 416 19.46 -17.17 6.96
CA GLY A 416 19.86 -16.05 7.78
C GLY A 416 18.74 -15.44 8.63
N ASN A 417 17.61 -16.11 8.81
CA ASN A 417 16.51 -15.64 9.64
C ASN A 417 16.73 -16.02 11.12
N ILE A 418 16.08 -15.29 12.02
CA ILE A 418 15.90 -15.69 13.41
C ILE A 418 14.47 -16.18 13.57
N TYR A 419 14.30 -17.44 13.94
CA TYR A 419 13.01 -18.01 14.34
C TYR A 419 12.94 -18.08 15.85
N PHE A 420 12.03 -17.33 16.44
CA PHE A 420 11.85 -17.34 17.89
C PHE A 420 10.37 -17.31 18.28
N SER A 421 10.07 -18.05 19.32
CA SER A 421 8.78 -17.98 20.02
C SER A 421 8.97 -18.21 21.52
N PRO A 422 8.30 -17.45 22.37
CA PRO A 422 8.35 -17.68 23.81
C PRO A 422 7.62 -18.98 24.23
N THR A 423 6.90 -19.61 23.31
CA THR A 423 6.16 -20.85 23.55
C THR A 423 6.51 -21.93 22.54
N LYS A 424 6.80 -23.14 23.05
CA LYS A 424 7.14 -24.30 22.22
C LYS A 424 6.00 -24.73 21.28
N LYS A 425 4.77 -24.33 21.53
CA LYS A 425 3.62 -24.62 20.65
C LYS A 425 3.78 -24.06 19.25
N ASN A 426 4.52 -22.96 19.11
CA ASN A 426 4.74 -22.25 17.85
C ASN A 426 6.07 -22.59 17.19
N HIS A 427 6.82 -23.58 17.72
CA HIS A 427 8.03 -24.09 17.08
C HIS A 427 7.65 -24.96 15.89
N LYS A 428 7.12 -24.31 14.84
CA LYS A 428 6.54 -24.99 13.70
C LYS A 428 6.84 -24.27 12.38
N TRP A 429 7.00 -25.09 11.37
CA TRP A 429 7.06 -24.68 9.96
C TRP A 429 6.15 -25.58 9.14
N MET A 430 5.69 -25.12 8.02
CA MET A 430 5.02 -25.96 7.03
C MET A 430 5.76 -25.84 5.69
N TRP A 431 6.02 -26.96 5.06
CA TRP A 431 6.65 -27.04 3.75
C TRP A 431 5.98 -28.08 2.90
N ASP A 432 5.55 -27.69 1.69
CA ASP A 432 4.81 -28.54 0.77
C ASP A 432 3.62 -29.25 1.43
N GLY A 433 2.89 -28.51 2.27
CA GLY A 433 1.70 -28.99 2.98
C GLY A 433 1.97 -29.90 4.18
N LYS A 434 3.22 -30.13 4.54
CA LYS A 434 3.62 -30.94 5.69
C LYS A 434 4.19 -30.07 6.82
N GLU A 435 3.71 -30.32 8.05
CA GLU A 435 4.18 -29.63 9.25
C GLU A 435 5.49 -30.24 9.77
N TYR A 436 6.40 -29.39 10.24
CA TYR A 436 7.68 -29.74 10.85
C TYR A 436 7.80 -29.00 12.19
N THR A 437 8.19 -29.72 13.22
CA THR A 437 8.45 -29.22 14.59
C THR A 437 9.89 -29.37 15.01
N ASP A 438 10.69 -30.10 14.23
CA ASP A 438 12.14 -30.24 14.41
C ASP A 438 12.88 -29.33 13.42
N PHE A 439 13.81 -28.54 13.93
CA PHE A 439 14.55 -27.57 13.12
C PHE A 439 15.45 -28.23 12.08
N SER A 440 16.07 -29.37 12.43
CA SER A 440 16.94 -30.10 11.49
C SER A 440 16.12 -30.69 10.33
N ALA A 441 14.91 -31.20 10.64
CA ALA A 441 14.00 -31.67 9.61
C ALA A 441 13.50 -30.53 8.71
N TRP A 442 13.22 -29.35 9.29
CA TRP A 442 12.94 -28.14 8.53
C TRP A 442 14.06 -27.75 7.59
N GLN A 443 15.30 -27.70 8.12
CA GLN A 443 16.49 -27.38 7.33
C GLN A 443 16.69 -28.34 6.14
N ALA A 444 16.39 -29.60 6.35
CA ALA A 444 16.55 -30.63 5.30
C ALA A 444 15.58 -30.43 4.12
N VAL A 445 14.36 -29.97 4.37
CA VAL A 445 13.35 -29.80 3.33
C VAL A 445 13.32 -28.42 2.71
N SER A 446 13.60 -27.38 3.47
CA SER A 446 13.63 -25.99 3.01
C SER A 446 14.95 -25.57 2.39
N GLY A 447 16.04 -26.29 2.70
CA GLY A 447 17.40 -25.90 2.33
C GLY A 447 17.99 -24.78 3.20
N ASP A 448 17.29 -24.36 4.24
CA ASP A 448 17.72 -23.30 5.18
C ASP A 448 18.90 -23.78 6.05
N LYS A 449 20.09 -23.35 5.71
CA LYS A 449 21.34 -23.78 6.40
C LYS A 449 21.93 -22.72 7.32
N THR A 450 21.39 -21.52 7.29
CA THR A 450 22.03 -20.33 7.89
C THR A 450 21.18 -19.60 8.92
N SER A 451 19.91 -19.90 9.02
CA SER A 451 19.03 -19.34 10.05
C SER A 451 19.33 -19.91 11.43
N VAL A 452 18.97 -19.17 12.45
CA VAL A 452 19.05 -19.60 13.84
C VAL A 452 17.66 -19.79 14.43
N PHE A 453 17.55 -20.75 15.36
CA PHE A 453 16.30 -21.13 15.97
C PHE A 453 16.39 -21.12 17.49
N ASP A 454 15.29 -20.73 18.14
CA ASP A 454 15.13 -20.67 19.60
C ASP A 454 16.16 -19.76 20.29
N VAL A 455 16.55 -18.69 19.58
CA VAL A 455 17.41 -17.62 20.11
C VAL A 455 16.60 -16.33 20.17
N ASP A 456 16.36 -15.83 21.39
CA ASP A 456 15.61 -14.59 21.60
C ASP A 456 16.33 -13.40 20.92
N PRO A 457 15.69 -12.71 19.96
CA PRO A 457 16.28 -11.55 19.29
C PRO A 457 16.42 -10.34 20.19
N LEU A 458 15.93 -10.38 21.44
CA LEU A 458 15.99 -9.31 22.42
C LEU A 458 15.44 -7.98 21.90
N LEU A 459 14.19 -7.98 21.47
CA LEU A 459 13.46 -6.76 21.12
C LEU A 459 13.28 -5.86 22.35
N LYS A 460 13.23 -4.54 22.16
CA LYS A 460 13.10 -3.56 23.28
C LYS A 460 11.85 -3.81 24.11
N SER A 461 10.70 -4.03 23.45
CA SER A 461 9.44 -4.41 24.13
C SER A 461 8.64 -5.39 23.32
N THR A 462 8.16 -6.44 23.97
CA THR A 462 7.24 -7.44 23.39
C THR A 462 5.83 -7.34 23.98
N GLN A 463 5.46 -6.16 24.47
CA GLN A 463 4.08 -5.88 24.92
C GLN A 463 3.15 -5.87 23.71
N LEU A 464 2.15 -6.75 23.70
CA LEU A 464 1.31 -7.01 22.52
C LEU A 464 0.58 -5.76 21.99
N GLN A 465 0.13 -4.87 22.89
CA GLN A 465 -0.60 -3.66 22.52
C GLN A 465 0.28 -2.53 21.98
N GLN A 466 1.52 -2.50 22.42
CA GLN A 466 2.51 -1.49 22.02
C GLN A 466 3.90 -2.11 21.99
N PRO A 467 4.20 -2.97 21.03
CA PRO A 467 5.52 -3.55 20.89
C PRO A 467 6.53 -2.47 20.47
N ASP A 468 7.75 -2.60 20.93
CA ASP A 468 8.90 -1.85 20.42
C ASP A 468 9.85 -2.88 19.79
N LEU A 469 9.83 -2.96 18.47
CA LEU A 469 10.51 -4.00 17.69
C LEU A 469 11.98 -3.68 17.40
N HIS A 470 12.51 -2.60 17.93
CA HIS A 470 13.94 -2.30 17.89
C HIS A 470 14.74 -3.28 18.73
N LEU A 471 16.00 -3.44 18.39
CA LEU A 471 16.92 -4.34 19.09
C LEU A 471 17.47 -3.69 20.37
N LYS A 472 17.62 -4.50 21.41
CA LYS A 472 18.50 -4.12 22.53
C LYS A 472 19.96 -4.23 22.09
N SER A 473 20.83 -3.44 22.66
CA SER A 473 22.27 -3.42 22.33
C SER A 473 22.99 -4.76 22.53
N SER A 474 22.40 -5.67 23.28
CA SER A 474 22.89 -7.04 23.49
C SER A 474 22.26 -8.08 22.57
N SER A 475 21.47 -7.66 21.57
CA SER A 475 20.77 -8.57 20.69
C SER A 475 21.73 -9.46 19.89
N PRO A 476 21.44 -10.78 19.80
CA PRO A 476 22.22 -11.70 18.95
C PRO A 476 22.00 -11.44 17.46
N ALA A 477 21.02 -10.63 17.08
CA ALA A 477 20.77 -10.25 15.69
C ALA A 477 21.81 -9.25 15.15
N ILE A 478 22.55 -8.58 16.05
CA ILE A 478 23.49 -7.52 15.67
C ILE A 478 24.69 -8.09 14.93
N GLY A 479 24.88 -7.62 13.70
CA GLY A 479 26.04 -7.95 12.86
C GLY A 479 26.09 -9.40 12.37
N THR A 480 25.00 -10.13 12.43
CA THR A 480 24.96 -11.57 12.09
C THR A 480 24.19 -11.88 10.81
N GLY A 481 23.66 -10.88 10.13
CA GLY A 481 22.90 -11.03 8.90
C GLY A 481 23.79 -11.42 7.69
N LEU A 482 23.17 -12.06 6.72
CA LEU A 482 23.77 -12.36 5.43
C LEU A 482 23.99 -11.08 4.63
N ILE A 483 25.09 -11.01 3.90
CA ILE A 483 25.44 -9.83 3.09
C ILE A 483 24.81 -9.94 1.71
N PHE A 484 23.93 -9.02 1.40
CA PHE A 484 23.34 -8.83 0.08
C PHE A 484 23.94 -7.63 -0.64
N GLN A 485 23.71 -7.53 -1.95
CA GLN A 485 24.03 -6.32 -2.71
C GLN A 485 23.33 -5.10 -2.12
N GLY A 486 23.93 -3.93 -2.23
CA GLY A 486 23.47 -2.72 -1.56
C GLY A 486 22.03 -2.35 -1.90
N TYR A 487 21.58 -2.52 -3.17
CA TYR A 487 20.19 -2.23 -3.55
C TYR A 487 19.17 -3.18 -2.91
N VAL A 488 19.54 -4.43 -2.63
CA VAL A 488 18.69 -5.40 -1.93
C VAL A 488 18.68 -5.13 -0.43
N ARG A 489 19.86 -4.92 0.15
CA ARG A 489 20.05 -4.68 1.58
C ARG A 489 19.41 -3.38 2.07
N GLY A 490 19.35 -2.35 1.23
CA GLY A 490 19.01 -1.00 1.63
C GLY A 490 20.21 -0.19 2.13
N MET A 491 20.03 1.11 2.14
CA MET A 491 21.04 2.05 2.66
C MET A 491 20.75 2.44 4.10
N PHE A 492 19.50 2.32 4.50
CA PHE A 492 18.98 2.77 5.79
C PHE A 492 18.09 1.70 6.39
N ASP A 493 18.01 1.67 7.69
CA ASP A 493 17.11 0.81 8.46
C ASP A 493 15.70 1.44 8.60
N VAL A 494 14.87 0.86 9.44
CA VAL A 494 13.48 1.30 9.66
C VAL A 494 13.37 2.75 10.14
N ASP A 495 14.32 3.21 10.92
CA ASP A 495 14.37 4.58 11.47
C ASP A 495 15.06 5.59 10.54
N GLY A 496 15.69 5.11 9.48
CA GLY A 496 16.50 5.90 8.59
C GLY A 496 17.95 6.05 9.04
N ASP A 497 18.39 5.23 9.98
CA ASP A 497 19.79 5.13 10.36
C ASP A 497 20.57 4.34 9.30
N LYS A 498 21.80 4.77 9.03
CA LYS A 498 22.59 4.19 7.96
C LYS A 498 23.01 2.76 8.32
N ARG A 499 22.63 1.79 7.47
CA ARG A 499 23.14 0.43 7.59
C ARG A 499 24.65 0.39 7.38
N CYS A 500 25.35 -0.30 8.27
CA CYS A 500 26.79 -0.33 8.32
C CYS A 500 27.40 -0.88 7.01
N ASP A 501 28.40 -0.17 6.46
CA ASP A 501 29.08 -0.55 5.23
C ASP A 501 30.16 -1.62 5.44
N ASN A 502 30.49 -1.96 6.69
CA ASN A 502 31.69 -2.74 7.05
C ASN A 502 31.44 -4.26 7.11
N HIS A 503 30.73 -4.82 6.14
CA HIS A 503 30.49 -6.26 6.07
C HIS A 503 29.72 -6.87 7.25
N ARG A 504 28.98 -6.06 8.00
CA ARG A 504 28.08 -6.53 9.06
C ARG A 504 26.75 -5.81 8.96
N ILE A 505 25.69 -6.58 8.91
CA ILE A 505 24.31 -6.07 8.98
C ILE A 505 23.56 -6.84 10.06
N ASN A 506 22.59 -6.20 10.66
CA ASN A 506 21.71 -6.85 11.61
C ASN A 506 20.69 -7.75 10.88
N ILE A 507 20.22 -8.77 11.55
CA ILE A 507 18.99 -9.47 11.17
C ILE A 507 17.81 -8.65 11.69
N GLY A 508 16.76 -8.48 10.88
CA GLY A 508 15.62 -7.64 11.19
C GLY A 508 15.72 -6.23 10.61
N ALA A 509 14.70 -5.41 10.91
CA ALA A 509 14.52 -4.09 10.33
C ALA A 509 15.38 -2.99 10.97
N ASP A 510 15.85 -3.18 12.20
CA ASP A 510 16.66 -2.25 12.99
C ASP A 510 18.17 -2.54 12.84
N GLN A 511 19.00 -1.47 12.75
CA GLN A 511 20.46 -1.59 12.53
C GLN A 511 21.25 -1.19 13.75
#